data_ce738da046a17924b566500b3a6dd675
#
_entry.id   ce738da046a17924b566500b3a6dd675
#
_cell.length_a   1.000
_cell.length_b   1.000
_cell.length_c   1.000
_cell.angle_alpha   90.00
_cell.angle_beta   90.00
_cell.angle_gamma   90.00
#
_symmetry.space_group_name_H-M   'P 1'
#
loop_
_entity.id
_entity.type
_entity.pdbx_description
1 polymer ?
#
loop_
_entity_poly.entity_id
_entity_poly.type
_entity_poly.pdbx_seq_one_letter_code
_entity_poly.pdbx_strand_id
1 'polypeptide(L)'
;LLVHYLTSSGAVFAMLAMLAAVDSRWDMMFLWLVIAFFVDGIDGPLARHYNVKDNASEYDGVLLDLIIDYLTYVFIPAYALFQSGLLDGWTGWVTIIIITFTSALYFSDTRMKTKDNSFSGFPGCWNMFAVVVFATHPNFYVILVFVIILAASMFTPLKFIHPVRTIRWRSISLPIAIIWTALAGISAWTNFNAGPFITTALAITSIYLLSVGIIP
;
A
#
# COMPACT_ATOMS: atom_id res chain seq x y z
N LEU A 1 -1.90 -24.68 6.78
CA LEU A 1 -1.33 -24.01 7.95
C LEU A 1 -0.04 -23.24 7.62
N LEU A 2 0.94 -23.83 6.89
CA LEU A 2 2.19 -23.14 6.52
C LEU A 2 1.98 -21.80 5.79
N VAL A 3 0.97 -21.70 4.93
CA VAL A 3 0.63 -20.45 4.23
C VAL A 3 0.16 -19.39 5.23
N HIS A 4 -0.66 -19.76 6.23
CA HIS A 4 -1.07 -18.80 7.27
C HIS A 4 0.13 -18.31 8.11
N TYR A 5 1.15 -19.17 8.34
CA TYR A 5 2.38 -18.72 8.99
C TYR A 5 3.17 -17.74 8.12
N LEU A 6 3.19 -17.97 6.79
CA LEU A 6 3.80 -17.04 5.85
C LEU A 6 3.07 -15.68 5.90
N THR A 7 1.73 -15.67 5.75
CA THR A 7 0.93 -14.45 5.87
C THR A 7 1.18 -13.76 7.22
N SER A 8 1.15 -14.53 8.34
CA SER A 8 1.39 -13.97 9.68
C SER A 8 2.78 -13.35 9.84
N SER A 9 3.79 -13.78 9.07
CA SER A 9 5.12 -13.15 9.08
C SER A 9 5.08 -11.70 8.63
N GLY A 10 4.06 -11.31 7.84
CA GLY A 10 3.79 -9.92 7.49
C GLY A 10 3.60 -9.01 8.71
N ALA A 11 2.98 -9.51 9.78
CA ALA A 11 2.85 -8.76 11.04
C ALA A 11 4.20 -8.51 11.72
N VAL A 12 5.15 -9.44 11.59
CA VAL A 12 6.52 -9.24 12.10
C VAL A 12 7.22 -8.13 11.32
N PHE A 13 7.12 -8.14 9.98
CA PHE A 13 7.70 -7.09 9.15
C PHE A 13 7.02 -5.73 9.39
N ALA A 14 5.71 -5.73 9.62
CA ALA A 14 4.99 -4.52 10.03
C ALA A 14 5.55 -3.97 11.35
N MET A 15 5.78 -4.82 12.37
CA MET A 15 6.37 -4.40 13.62
C MET A 15 7.79 -3.85 13.43
N LEU A 16 8.63 -4.51 12.65
CA LEU A 16 10.00 -4.04 12.35
C LEU A 16 9.96 -2.68 11.60
N ALA A 17 9.02 -2.51 10.66
CA ALA A 17 8.79 -1.23 9.99
C ALA A 17 8.36 -0.14 10.98
N MET A 18 7.44 -0.46 11.91
CA MET A 18 7.00 0.49 12.92
C MET A 18 8.13 0.91 13.85
N LEU A 19 8.96 -0.02 14.33
CA LEU A 19 10.12 0.29 15.17
C LEU A 19 11.12 1.19 14.43
N ALA A 20 11.40 0.90 13.16
CA ALA A 20 12.24 1.75 12.33
C ALA A 20 11.64 3.16 12.15
N ALA A 21 10.30 3.27 11.99
CA ALA A 21 9.60 4.54 11.88
C ALA A 21 9.68 5.37 13.17
N VAL A 22 9.57 4.73 14.35
CA VAL A 22 9.73 5.39 15.66
C VAL A 22 11.12 6.02 15.78
N ASP A 23 12.14 5.34 15.27
CA ASP A 23 13.52 5.83 15.26
C ASP A 23 13.82 6.79 14.08
N SER A 24 12.78 7.18 13.30
CA SER A 24 12.90 8.01 12.09
C SER A 24 13.84 7.44 11.03
N ARG A 25 14.03 6.12 11.02
CA ARG A 25 14.81 5.38 10.03
C ARG A 25 13.92 5.02 8.85
N TRP A 26 13.61 6.00 8.03
CA TRP A 26 12.65 5.87 6.92
C TRP A 26 13.11 4.87 5.87
N ASP A 27 14.42 4.81 5.61
CA ASP A 27 15.05 3.81 4.76
C ASP A 27 14.67 2.39 5.18
N MET A 28 14.90 2.04 6.44
CA MET A 28 14.60 0.72 6.97
C MET A 28 13.11 0.45 7.08
N MET A 29 12.31 1.46 7.45
CA MET A 29 10.86 1.31 7.51
C MET A 29 10.30 0.88 6.15
N PHE A 30 10.63 1.60 5.07
CA PHE A 30 10.13 1.28 3.74
C PHE A 30 10.71 -0.03 3.20
N LEU A 31 11.96 -0.38 3.52
CA LEU A 31 12.51 -1.70 3.16
C LEU A 31 11.73 -2.84 3.81
N TRP A 32 11.37 -2.73 5.09
CA TRP A 32 10.52 -3.72 5.75
C TRP A 32 9.12 -3.79 5.13
N LEU A 33 8.53 -2.64 4.75
CA LEU A 33 7.26 -2.62 4.03
C LEU A 33 7.35 -3.25 2.64
N VAL A 34 8.47 -3.10 1.92
CA VAL A 34 8.71 -3.80 0.64
C VAL A 34 8.79 -5.31 0.86
N ILE A 35 9.45 -5.77 1.91
CA ILE A 35 9.50 -7.20 2.25
C ILE A 35 8.09 -7.72 2.58
N ALA A 36 7.32 -6.99 3.39
CA ALA A 36 5.94 -7.33 3.71
C ALA A 36 5.08 -7.43 2.45
N PHE A 37 5.22 -6.49 1.50
CA PHE A 37 4.55 -6.49 0.21
C PHE A 37 4.89 -7.73 -0.65
N PHE A 38 6.14 -8.19 -0.63
CA PHE A 38 6.51 -9.43 -1.31
C PHE A 38 5.86 -10.65 -0.68
N VAL A 39 5.79 -10.72 0.64
CA VAL A 39 5.12 -11.82 1.36
C VAL A 39 3.65 -11.86 1.00
N ASP A 40 2.94 -10.72 1.05
CA ASP A 40 1.54 -10.57 0.64
C ASP A 40 1.32 -10.98 -0.83
N GLY A 41 2.21 -10.54 -1.73
CA GLY A 41 2.13 -10.89 -3.15
C GLY A 41 2.23 -12.40 -3.43
N ILE A 42 2.90 -13.17 -2.57
CA ILE A 42 3.15 -14.60 -2.73
C ILE A 42 2.09 -15.45 -2.02
N ASP A 43 1.60 -15.04 -0.87
CA ASP A 43 0.74 -15.87 -0.03
C ASP A 43 -0.62 -16.17 -0.67
N GLY A 44 -1.24 -15.21 -1.35
CA GLY A 44 -2.50 -15.41 -2.07
C GLY A 44 -2.43 -16.48 -3.17
N PRO A 45 -1.45 -16.44 -4.10
CA PRO A 45 -1.17 -17.55 -5.02
C PRO A 45 -0.95 -18.89 -4.36
N LEU A 46 -0.16 -18.93 -3.27
CA LEU A 46 0.09 -20.16 -2.50
C LEU A 46 -1.18 -20.69 -1.82
N ALA A 47 -1.99 -19.80 -1.24
CA ALA A 47 -3.25 -20.18 -0.61
C ALA A 47 -4.20 -20.86 -1.59
N ARG A 48 -4.29 -20.35 -2.82
CA ARG A 48 -5.08 -20.96 -3.89
C ARG A 48 -4.50 -22.28 -4.38
N HIS A 49 -3.17 -22.36 -4.55
CA HIS A 49 -2.49 -23.56 -5.02
C HIS A 49 -2.68 -24.73 -4.06
N TYR A 50 -2.63 -24.47 -2.75
CA TYR A 50 -2.77 -25.50 -1.71
C TYR A 50 -4.21 -25.68 -1.19
N ASN A 51 -5.22 -25.02 -1.79
CA ASN A 51 -6.62 -25.04 -1.34
C ASN A 51 -6.72 -24.78 0.19
N VAL A 52 -6.04 -23.75 0.68
CA VAL A 52 -5.89 -23.49 2.13
C VAL A 52 -7.24 -23.28 2.80
N LYS A 53 -8.22 -22.71 2.10
CA LYS A 53 -9.59 -22.51 2.60
C LYS A 53 -10.25 -23.83 3.04
N ASP A 54 -9.97 -24.93 2.36
CA ASP A 54 -10.55 -26.25 2.65
C ASP A 54 -9.65 -27.06 3.60
N ASN A 55 -8.32 -26.94 3.45
CA ASN A 55 -7.34 -27.75 4.16
C ASN A 55 -6.89 -27.17 5.53
N ALA A 56 -7.23 -25.90 5.83
CA ALA A 56 -6.90 -25.23 7.09
C ALA A 56 -8.01 -24.20 7.44
N SER A 57 -9.25 -24.68 7.45
CA SER A 57 -10.47 -23.87 7.64
C SER A 57 -10.64 -23.28 9.04
N GLU A 58 -9.80 -23.67 10.00
CA GLU A 58 -9.81 -23.14 11.36
C GLU A 58 -9.34 -21.67 11.44
N TYR A 59 -8.65 -21.19 10.40
CA TYR A 59 -8.14 -19.82 10.31
C TYR A 59 -8.80 -19.10 9.15
N ASP A 60 -9.35 -17.92 9.41
CA ASP A 60 -9.83 -17.03 8.34
C ASP A 60 -8.64 -16.29 7.70
N GLY A 61 -8.13 -16.87 6.61
CA GLY A 61 -7.00 -16.30 5.87
C GLY A 61 -7.32 -14.93 5.25
N VAL A 62 -8.60 -14.63 4.95
CA VAL A 62 -8.98 -13.31 4.41
C VAL A 62 -8.92 -12.26 5.49
N LEU A 63 -9.41 -12.58 6.69
CA LEU A 63 -9.32 -11.67 7.83
C LEU A 63 -7.87 -11.43 8.24
N LEU A 64 -7.04 -12.49 8.24
CA LEU A 64 -5.60 -12.38 8.55
C LEU A 64 -4.89 -11.45 7.57
N ASP A 65 -5.12 -11.60 6.26
CA ASP A 65 -4.63 -10.76 5.19
C ASP A 65 -5.04 -9.28 5.41
N LEU A 66 -6.33 -9.03 5.64
CA LEU A 66 -6.85 -7.68 5.88
C LEU A 66 -6.24 -6.99 7.10
N ILE A 67 -5.96 -7.73 8.19
CA ILE A 67 -5.30 -7.18 9.38
C ILE A 67 -3.89 -6.71 9.04
N ILE A 68 -3.13 -7.54 8.30
CA ILE A 68 -1.74 -7.24 7.94
C ILE A 68 -1.69 -6.11 6.92
N ASP A 69 -2.58 -6.13 5.92
CA ASP A 69 -2.74 -5.06 4.94
C ASP A 69 -3.03 -3.71 5.62
N TYR A 70 -3.95 -3.69 6.58
CA TYR A 70 -4.25 -2.46 7.30
C TYR A 70 -3.03 -1.91 8.05
N LEU A 71 -2.20 -2.77 8.64
CA LEU A 71 -0.97 -2.35 9.31
C LEU A 71 0.06 -1.81 8.31
N THR A 72 0.31 -2.53 7.22
CA THR A 72 1.41 -2.25 6.28
C THR A 72 1.06 -1.19 5.23
N TYR A 73 -0.20 -1.12 4.80
CA TYR A 73 -0.62 -0.18 3.76
C TYR A 73 -1.25 1.10 4.31
N VAL A 74 -1.74 1.07 5.57
CA VAL A 74 -2.46 2.21 6.16
C VAL A 74 -1.76 2.75 7.39
N PHE A 75 -1.67 1.96 8.45
CA PHE A 75 -1.35 2.45 9.78
C PHE A 75 0.10 2.96 9.88
N ILE A 76 1.06 2.15 9.41
CA ILE A 76 2.48 2.52 9.43
C ILE A 76 2.77 3.69 8.47
N PRO A 77 2.29 3.70 7.21
CA PRO A 77 2.43 4.86 6.34
C PRO A 77 1.81 6.15 6.87
N ALA A 78 0.63 6.07 7.52
CA ALA A 78 0.02 7.24 8.16
C ALA A 78 0.90 7.80 9.28
N TYR A 79 1.43 6.93 10.16
CA TYR A 79 2.38 7.31 11.19
C TYR A 79 3.64 7.94 10.61
N ALA A 80 4.19 7.35 9.55
CA ALA A 80 5.38 7.88 8.87
C ALA A 80 5.14 9.28 8.32
N LEU A 81 4.02 9.52 7.63
CA LEU A 81 3.67 10.85 7.14
C LEU A 81 3.54 11.86 8.29
N PHE A 82 2.94 11.47 9.40
CA PHE A 82 2.80 12.33 10.58
C PHE A 82 4.15 12.70 11.21
N GLN A 83 5.02 11.70 11.37
CA GLN A 83 6.29 11.85 12.11
C GLN A 83 7.43 12.38 11.22
N SER A 84 7.27 12.37 9.88
CA SER A 84 8.34 12.71 8.93
C SER A 84 8.77 14.17 8.93
N GLY A 85 7.98 15.09 9.51
CA GLY A 85 8.18 16.52 9.38
C GLY A 85 7.75 17.11 8.03
N LEU A 86 7.20 16.28 7.11
CA LEU A 86 6.69 16.74 5.81
C LEU A 86 5.32 17.41 5.93
N LEU A 87 4.63 17.23 7.05
CA LEU A 87 3.36 17.86 7.39
C LEU A 87 3.55 18.82 8.56
N ASP A 88 3.04 20.03 8.42
CA ASP A 88 3.19 21.08 9.41
C ASP A 88 1.96 21.17 10.32
N GLY A 89 2.22 21.25 11.64
CA GLY A 89 1.22 21.53 12.67
C GLY A 89 -0.03 20.64 12.59
N TRP A 90 -1.18 21.27 12.44
CA TRP A 90 -2.49 20.59 12.41
C TRP A 90 -2.71 19.67 11.19
N THR A 91 -1.98 19.92 10.09
CA THR A 91 -2.14 19.12 8.84
C THR A 91 -1.73 17.68 9.04
N GLY A 92 -0.73 17.41 9.89
CA GLY A 92 -0.34 16.06 10.27
C GLY A 92 -1.48 15.32 10.98
N TRP A 93 -2.12 15.96 11.97
CA TRP A 93 -3.23 15.37 12.71
C TRP A 93 -4.42 15.06 11.79
N VAL A 94 -4.81 16.01 10.93
CA VAL A 94 -5.90 15.81 9.98
C VAL A 94 -5.58 14.66 9.03
N THR A 95 -4.34 14.58 8.53
CA THR A 95 -3.90 13.52 7.63
C THR A 95 -4.04 12.15 8.25
N ILE A 96 -3.51 11.93 9.47
CA ILE A 96 -3.60 10.60 10.10
C ILE A 96 -5.04 10.21 10.44
N ILE A 97 -5.86 11.17 10.87
CA ILE A 97 -7.28 10.91 11.16
C ILE A 97 -8.02 10.49 9.88
N ILE A 98 -7.86 11.25 8.79
CA ILE A 98 -8.50 10.93 7.52
C ILE A 98 -8.06 9.55 7.04
N ILE A 99 -6.75 9.30 6.94
CA ILE A 99 -6.21 8.04 6.42
C ILE A 99 -6.72 6.86 7.24
N THR A 100 -6.55 6.90 8.55
CA THR A 100 -6.89 5.74 9.40
C THR A 100 -8.38 5.50 9.48
N PHE A 101 -9.19 6.55 9.65
CA PHE A 101 -10.64 6.43 9.77
C PHE A 101 -11.29 5.93 8.47
N THR A 102 -10.98 6.57 7.33
CA THR A 102 -11.58 6.18 6.05
C THR A 102 -11.15 4.80 5.60
N SER A 103 -9.88 4.44 5.84
CA SER A 103 -9.38 3.11 5.49
C SER A 103 -9.98 2.02 6.37
N ALA A 104 -10.20 2.25 7.66
CA ALA A 104 -10.87 1.28 8.52
C ALA A 104 -12.29 0.96 8.02
N LEU A 105 -13.05 1.98 7.61
CA LEU A 105 -14.36 1.79 6.99
C LEU A 105 -14.26 1.05 5.64
N TYR A 106 -13.30 1.42 4.80
CA TYR A 106 -13.12 0.81 3.49
C TYR A 106 -12.73 -0.68 3.59
N PHE A 107 -11.79 -1.03 4.47
CA PHE A 107 -11.36 -2.42 4.67
C PHE A 107 -12.46 -3.30 5.28
N SER A 108 -13.43 -2.71 5.94
CA SER A 108 -14.63 -3.41 6.43
C SER A 108 -15.75 -3.53 5.39
N ASP A 109 -15.64 -2.84 4.23
CA ASP A 109 -16.68 -2.88 3.20
C ASP A 109 -16.55 -4.15 2.33
N THR A 110 -17.54 -5.03 2.44
CA THR A 110 -17.57 -6.28 1.66
C THR A 110 -17.71 -6.07 0.15
N ARG A 111 -18.03 -4.85 -0.30
CA ARG A 111 -18.20 -4.45 -1.70
C ARG A 111 -16.92 -3.95 -2.35
N MET A 112 -15.82 -3.80 -1.58
CA MET A 112 -14.56 -3.23 -2.08
C MET A 112 -13.93 -4.01 -3.24
N LYS A 113 -14.19 -5.32 -3.34
CA LYS A 113 -13.70 -6.18 -4.45
C LYS A 113 -14.79 -6.38 -5.49
N THR A 114 -14.50 -6.03 -6.74
CA THR A 114 -15.42 -6.20 -7.87
C THR A 114 -15.31 -7.59 -8.50
N LYS A 115 -16.27 -7.97 -9.33
CA LYS A 115 -16.30 -9.29 -10.01
C LYS A 115 -15.11 -9.53 -10.96
N ASP A 116 -14.51 -8.47 -11.49
CA ASP A 116 -13.32 -8.52 -12.37
C ASP A 116 -11.99 -8.45 -11.61
N ASN A 117 -12.03 -8.64 -10.28
CA ASN A 117 -10.89 -8.55 -9.36
C ASN A 117 -10.21 -7.17 -9.32
N SER A 118 -10.93 -6.11 -9.70
CA SER A 118 -10.53 -4.73 -9.43
C SER A 118 -11.04 -4.31 -8.05
N PHE A 119 -10.61 -3.14 -7.58
CA PHE A 119 -11.15 -2.50 -6.39
C PHE A 119 -12.19 -1.46 -6.79
N SER A 120 -13.25 -1.35 -6.01
CA SER A 120 -14.22 -0.25 -6.07
C SER A 120 -13.74 0.85 -5.13
N GLY A 121 -13.33 2.00 -5.67
CA GLY A 121 -12.66 3.05 -4.94
C GLY A 121 -11.16 2.82 -4.74
N PHE A 122 -10.47 3.84 -4.23
CA PHE A 122 -9.05 3.76 -3.92
C PHE A 122 -8.77 2.65 -2.88
N PRO A 123 -7.88 1.69 -3.15
CA PRO A 123 -7.74 0.47 -2.34
C PRO A 123 -7.00 0.66 -1.01
N GLY A 124 -6.76 1.89 -0.57
CA GLY A 124 -6.08 2.15 0.70
C GLY A 124 -4.58 1.86 0.69
N CYS A 125 -3.95 1.84 -0.48
CA CYS A 125 -2.50 1.63 -0.60
C CYS A 125 -1.71 2.91 -0.28
N TRP A 126 -1.85 3.40 0.95
CA TRP A 126 -1.17 4.61 1.43
C TRP A 126 0.35 4.46 1.49
N ASN A 127 0.86 3.24 1.55
CA ASN A 127 2.28 2.96 1.40
C ASN A 127 2.84 3.46 0.06
N MET A 128 2.10 3.27 -1.06
CA MET A 128 2.49 3.83 -2.36
C MET A 128 2.52 5.36 -2.32
N PHE A 129 1.49 5.97 -1.75
CA PHE A 129 1.42 7.42 -1.60
C PHE A 129 2.57 7.95 -0.74
N ALA A 130 2.81 7.34 0.41
CA ALA A 130 3.89 7.73 1.31
C ALA A 130 5.27 7.65 0.65
N VAL A 131 5.59 6.56 -0.07
CA VAL A 131 6.86 6.44 -0.82
C VAL A 131 7.06 7.61 -1.78
N VAL A 132 6.01 7.99 -2.53
CA VAL A 132 6.09 9.13 -3.46
C VAL A 132 6.29 10.43 -2.71
N VAL A 133 5.57 10.65 -1.61
CA VAL A 133 5.72 11.87 -0.78
C VAL A 133 7.15 11.98 -0.23
N PHE A 134 7.71 10.88 0.29
CA PHE A 134 9.09 10.85 0.78
C PHE A 134 10.12 11.03 -0.33
N ALA A 135 9.84 10.60 -1.56
CA ALA A 135 10.76 10.78 -2.69
C ALA A 135 10.68 12.18 -3.32
N THR A 136 9.53 12.85 -3.26
CA THR A 136 9.31 14.13 -3.96
C THR A 136 9.28 15.36 -3.05
N HIS A 137 9.15 15.17 -1.74
CA HIS A 137 9.08 16.24 -0.72
C HIS A 137 8.13 17.39 -1.12
N PRO A 138 6.86 17.12 -1.48
CA PRO A 138 5.94 18.18 -1.90
C PRO A 138 5.56 19.07 -0.72
N ASN A 139 5.00 20.25 -1.01
CA ASN A 139 4.45 21.12 0.01
C ASN A 139 3.33 20.41 0.78
N PHE A 140 3.24 20.64 2.09
CA PHE A 140 2.27 19.98 2.96
C PHE A 140 0.79 20.19 2.57
N TYR A 141 0.42 21.32 1.96
CA TYR A 141 -0.92 21.50 1.41
C TYR A 141 -1.20 20.56 0.23
N VAL A 142 -0.19 20.29 -0.60
CA VAL A 142 -0.31 19.31 -1.70
C VAL A 142 -0.55 17.92 -1.13
N ILE A 143 0.19 17.53 -0.11
CA ILE A 143 0.00 16.23 0.58
C ILE A 143 -1.44 16.14 1.10
N LEU A 144 -1.91 17.15 1.83
CA LEU A 144 -3.25 17.16 2.42
C LEU A 144 -4.36 17.09 1.35
N VAL A 145 -4.22 17.83 0.26
CA VAL A 145 -5.20 17.80 -0.85
C VAL A 145 -5.26 16.40 -1.47
N PHE A 146 -4.12 15.76 -1.75
CA PHE A 146 -4.12 14.40 -2.27
C PHE A 146 -4.70 13.39 -1.27
N VAL A 147 -4.42 13.52 0.02
CA VAL A 147 -5.02 12.67 1.06
C VAL A 147 -6.55 12.80 1.04
N ILE A 148 -7.09 14.00 0.96
CA ILE A 148 -8.54 14.22 0.89
C ILE A 148 -9.13 13.61 -0.38
N ILE A 149 -8.50 13.82 -1.54
CA ILE A 149 -8.97 13.27 -2.82
C ILE A 149 -8.95 11.74 -2.80
N LEU A 150 -7.86 11.13 -2.37
CA LEU A 150 -7.73 9.67 -2.33
C LEU A 150 -8.72 9.07 -1.31
N ALA A 151 -8.85 9.66 -0.12
CA ALA A 151 -9.80 9.22 0.88
C ALA A 151 -11.27 9.31 0.40
N ALA A 152 -11.64 10.42 -0.25
CA ALA A 152 -12.96 10.57 -0.86
C ALA A 152 -13.19 9.53 -1.98
N SER A 153 -12.15 9.25 -2.79
CA SER A 153 -12.24 8.28 -3.88
C SER A 153 -12.42 6.83 -3.40
N MET A 154 -12.10 6.49 -2.15
CA MET A 154 -12.38 5.17 -1.55
C MET A 154 -13.87 4.80 -1.61
N PHE A 155 -14.76 5.79 -1.52
CA PHE A 155 -16.21 5.59 -1.47
C PHE A 155 -16.90 5.89 -2.80
N THR A 156 -16.13 5.95 -3.89
CA THR A 156 -16.65 6.16 -5.24
C THR A 156 -16.68 4.83 -6.02
N PRO A 157 -17.52 4.73 -7.07
CA PRO A 157 -17.53 3.55 -7.94
C PRO A 157 -16.37 3.52 -8.96
N LEU A 158 -15.33 4.34 -8.75
CA LEU A 158 -14.16 4.34 -9.61
C LEU A 158 -13.41 3.03 -9.46
N LYS A 159 -13.00 2.45 -10.57
CA LYS A 159 -12.25 1.18 -10.55
C LYS A 159 -10.77 1.44 -10.42
N PHE A 160 -10.15 0.77 -9.46
CA PHE A 160 -8.70 0.70 -9.32
C PHE A 160 -8.24 -0.73 -9.59
N ILE A 161 -7.19 -0.89 -10.39
CA ILE A 161 -6.72 -2.23 -10.75
C ILE A 161 -6.01 -2.92 -9.59
N HIS A 162 -6.10 -4.25 -9.58
CA HIS A 162 -5.14 -5.08 -8.89
C HIS A 162 -4.10 -5.56 -9.91
N PRO A 163 -2.81 -5.16 -9.84
CA PRO A 163 -1.84 -5.40 -10.91
C PRO A 163 -1.69 -6.86 -11.33
N VAL A 164 -1.91 -7.80 -10.38
CA VAL A 164 -1.79 -9.24 -10.60
C VAL A 164 -3.12 -9.89 -10.99
N ARG A 165 -4.26 -9.44 -10.42
CA ARG A 165 -5.56 -10.14 -10.49
C ARG A 165 -6.47 -9.59 -11.58
N THR A 166 -6.39 -8.30 -11.93
CA THR A 166 -7.23 -7.68 -12.97
C THR A 166 -6.73 -8.07 -14.36
N ILE A 167 -7.41 -9.02 -15.02
CA ILE A 167 -6.94 -9.67 -16.25
C ILE A 167 -6.73 -8.66 -17.39
N ARG A 168 -7.67 -7.72 -17.57
CA ARG A 168 -7.66 -6.73 -18.67
C ARG A 168 -6.33 -5.98 -18.80
N TRP A 169 -5.72 -5.56 -17.68
CA TRP A 169 -4.52 -4.71 -17.68
C TRP A 169 -3.25 -5.45 -17.24
N ARG A 170 -3.36 -6.73 -16.88
CA ARG A 170 -2.31 -7.52 -16.24
C ARG A 170 -0.99 -7.55 -17.03
N SER A 171 -1.06 -7.66 -18.36
CA SER A 171 0.13 -7.74 -19.22
C SER A 171 1.03 -6.50 -19.14
N ILE A 172 0.45 -5.34 -18.82
CA ILE A 172 1.17 -4.06 -18.68
C ILE A 172 1.37 -3.73 -17.20
N SER A 173 0.32 -3.88 -16.38
CA SER A 173 0.33 -3.44 -14.99
C SER A 173 1.23 -4.30 -14.10
N LEU A 174 1.37 -5.61 -14.39
CA LEU A 174 2.27 -6.47 -13.62
C LEU A 174 3.75 -6.08 -13.81
N PRO A 175 4.28 -5.93 -15.04
CA PRO A 175 5.64 -5.40 -15.23
C PRO A 175 5.83 -4.03 -14.58
N ILE A 176 4.88 -3.11 -14.72
CA ILE A 176 4.97 -1.78 -14.12
C ILE A 176 4.98 -1.86 -12.59
N ALA A 177 4.18 -2.74 -11.97
CA ALA A 177 4.19 -2.94 -10.53
C ALA A 177 5.54 -3.50 -10.04
N ILE A 178 6.17 -4.41 -10.80
CA ILE A 178 7.51 -4.92 -10.49
C ILE A 178 8.54 -3.79 -10.57
N ILE A 179 8.49 -2.99 -11.64
CA ILE A 179 9.37 -1.83 -11.81
C ILE A 179 9.14 -0.83 -10.66
N TRP A 180 7.88 -0.52 -10.33
CA TRP A 180 7.54 0.35 -9.23
C TRP A 180 8.13 -0.14 -7.89
N THR A 181 8.00 -1.43 -7.61
CA THR A 181 8.54 -2.03 -6.38
C THR A 181 10.06 -1.92 -6.32
N ALA A 182 10.75 -2.13 -7.44
CA ALA A 182 12.20 -1.94 -7.53
C ALA A 182 12.59 -0.47 -7.31
N LEU A 183 11.88 0.47 -7.93
CA LEU A 183 12.12 1.91 -7.76
C LEU A 183 11.87 2.35 -6.33
N ALA A 184 10.81 1.85 -5.68
CA ALA A 184 10.52 2.11 -4.27
C ALA A 184 11.63 1.56 -3.36
N GLY A 185 12.10 0.35 -3.62
CA GLY A 185 13.23 -0.25 -2.90
C GLY A 185 14.53 0.54 -3.06
N ILE A 186 14.86 0.98 -4.28
CA ILE A 186 16.03 1.82 -4.55
C ILE A 186 15.91 3.18 -3.83
N SER A 187 14.72 3.80 -3.89
CA SER A 187 14.46 5.08 -3.20
C SER A 187 14.64 4.94 -1.69
N ALA A 188 14.09 3.90 -1.09
CA ALA A 188 14.28 3.61 0.32
C ALA A 188 15.76 3.35 0.67
N TRP A 189 16.43 2.46 -0.08
CA TRP A 189 17.84 2.12 0.13
C TRP A 189 18.78 3.32 0.08
N THR A 190 18.49 4.31 -0.79
CA THR A 190 19.24 5.57 -0.91
C THR A 190 18.76 6.67 0.04
N ASN A 191 17.92 6.33 1.01
CA ASN A 191 17.28 7.27 1.93
C ASN A 191 16.61 8.44 1.16
N PHE A 192 15.87 8.09 0.10
CA PHE A 192 15.15 9.00 -0.80
C PHE A 192 16.04 10.01 -1.57
N ASN A 193 17.35 9.75 -1.69
CA ASN A 193 18.30 10.53 -2.46
C ASN A 193 18.69 9.83 -3.78
N ALA A 194 17.76 9.10 -4.41
CA ALA A 194 18.00 8.30 -5.61
C ALA A 194 18.18 9.12 -6.90
N GLY A 195 18.05 10.44 -6.83
CA GLY A 195 18.15 11.35 -7.96
C GLY A 195 16.87 11.50 -8.79
N PRO A 196 16.82 12.52 -9.68
CA PRO A 196 15.58 12.93 -10.35
C PRO A 196 15.01 11.87 -11.28
N PHE A 197 15.83 11.05 -11.91
CA PHE A 197 15.37 9.99 -12.80
C PHE A 197 14.53 8.94 -12.05
N ILE A 198 15.04 8.41 -10.93
CA ILE A 198 14.34 7.40 -10.11
C ILE A 198 13.06 8.00 -9.51
N THR A 199 13.15 9.22 -8.97
CA THR A 199 12.00 9.92 -8.38
C THR A 199 10.89 10.15 -9.41
N THR A 200 11.24 10.61 -10.63
CA THR A 200 10.27 10.83 -11.70
C THR A 200 9.66 9.51 -12.18
N ALA A 201 10.47 8.48 -12.38
CA ALA A 201 9.99 7.16 -12.78
C ALA A 201 9.04 6.56 -11.74
N LEU A 202 9.35 6.70 -10.45
CA LEU A 202 8.49 6.28 -9.35
C LEU A 202 7.14 7.03 -9.38
N ALA A 203 7.15 8.34 -9.57
CA ALA A 203 5.93 9.14 -9.65
C ALA A 203 5.07 8.74 -10.87
N ILE A 204 5.66 8.59 -12.05
CA ILE A 204 4.95 8.19 -13.28
C ILE A 204 4.33 6.80 -13.13
N THR A 205 5.08 5.83 -12.63
CA THR A 205 4.56 4.47 -12.43
C THR A 205 3.47 4.42 -11.36
N SER A 206 3.55 5.25 -10.32
CA SER A 206 2.48 5.40 -9.32
C SER A 206 1.21 5.98 -9.94
N ILE A 207 1.32 7.05 -10.73
CA ILE A 207 0.17 7.66 -11.44
C ILE A 207 -0.49 6.62 -12.35
N TYR A 208 0.30 5.84 -13.11
CA TYR A 208 -0.24 4.78 -13.96
C TYR A 208 -1.03 3.75 -13.13
N LEU A 209 -0.44 3.19 -12.08
CA LEU A 209 -1.06 2.15 -11.26
C LEU A 209 -2.35 2.64 -10.57
N LEU A 210 -2.41 3.92 -10.21
CA LEU A 210 -3.57 4.54 -9.56
C LEU A 210 -4.64 5.02 -10.55
N SER A 211 -4.34 5.17 -11.83
CA SER A 211 -5.28 5.79 -12.79
C SER A 211 -5.77 4.85 -13.89
N VAL A 212 -5.00 3.83 -14.27
CA VAL A 212 -5.32 3.00 -15.44
C VAL A 212 -6.66 2.26 -15.32
N GLY A 213 -7.09 1.91 -14.12
CA GLY A 213 -8.38 1.26 -13.87
C GLY A 213 -9.59 2.17 -14.07
N ILE A 214 -9.39 3.48 -14.01
CA ILE A 214 -10.45 4.49 -14.19
C ILE A 214 -10.81 4.63 -15.68
N ILE A 215 -9.90 4.24 -16.56
CA ILE A 215 -10.12 4.27 -18.02
C ILE A 215 -11.07 3.14 -18.41
N PRO A 216 -12.23 3.46 -19.03
CA PRO A 216 -13.28 2.49 -19.37
C PRO A 216 -12.84 1.44 -20.41
#